data_a1c2fa9515f7e6c9874cbbfbc42514c9
#
_entry.id   a1c2fa9515f7e6c9874cbbfbc42514c9
#
_cell.length_a   1.000
_cell.length_b   1.000
_cell.length_c   1.000
_cell.angle_alpha   90.00
_cell.angle_beta   90.00
_cell.angle_gamma   90.00
#
_symmetry.space_group_name_H-M   'P 1'
#
loop_
_entity.id
_entity.type
_entity.pdbx_description
1 polymer ?
#
loop_
_entity_poly.entity_id
_entity_poly.type
_entity_poly.pdbx_seq_one_letter_code
_entity_poly.pdbx_strand_id
1 'polypeptide(L)'
;MNVADKLVEILEDEGIKDVFGIPGEQIMPFYKALSSSSINHVLTRHEQAAAHAADGYARSSGNIGVCIATASPGALNFTMALATAFKDNVPILVLTGDNELKHRGTDFFQTTPQADIFNHITRASYNPLNGTEAMYTLRAALYELKTFPKGPIHINLSKDVLLSEEFDDIKLCYLCEDDLSNITKAQELIDKSQKPLFILGAGAISQRDEIEKIINECQIPVTTTFHGKGIISEDDDLNLGLMGIRSTPRAKYASENADCVIALGIKASERTLPEIPDNLIHVNINKDVLIGNCPIHGKVEDFLSEIKFKRVSWLDEILEISNDIEIEGIDDDLKPQAAIKRILGKYPDNIIVSDAGSHTTWTTLLKKSLRPRQLLFSGAMAPMGYGLPASIGAGIATGERVIVINGDGDFQMNLQELATIRDHDLDIIIFILNNSEFGIIRQWEEDFYDMDPYQVKLNNPDFIKLASSYRIDAIRVDNLDDLELILDKSLEGPLVVEVIVESENIPLPE
;
A
#
# COMPACT_ATOMS: atom_id res chain seq x y z
N MET A 1 13.13 -32.67 -14.04
CA MET A 1 12.48 -31.57 -13.29
C MET A 1 13.41 -31.21 -12.15
N ASN A 2 13.86 -29.97 -12.12
CA ASN A 2 14.72 -29.50 -11.04
C ASN A 2 13.92 -28.67 -10.01
N VAL A 3 14.58 -28.20 -8.95
CA VAL A 3 13.92 -27.41 -7.90
C VAL A 3 13.31 -26.14 -8.46
N ALA A 4 13.98 -25.43 -9.39
CA ALA A 4 13.41 -24.22 -9.98
C ALA A 4 12.09 -24.49 -10.73
N ASP A 5 12.00 -25.59 -11.48
CA ASP A 5 10.76 -26.00 -12.16
C ASP A 5 9.63 -26.23 -11.14
N LYS A 6 9.95 -26.90 -10.01
CA LYS A 6 8.96 -27.20 -8.98
C LYS A 6 8.52 -25.97 -8.17
N LEU A 7 9.44 -25.02 -7.90
CA LEU A 7 9.08 -23.77 -7.25
C LEU A 7 8.10 -22.95 -8.11
N VAL A 8 8.32 -22.90 -9.43
CA VAL A 8 7.40 -22.22 -10.37
C VAL A 8 6.05 -22.92 -10.41
N GLU A 9 6.00 -24.27 -10.47
CA GLU A 9 4.76 -25.04 -10.38
C GLU A 9 3.98 -24.74 -9.08
N ILE A 10 4.67 -24.64 -7.93
CA ILE A 10 4.04 -24.25 -6.66
C ILE A 10 3.42 -22.85 -6.74
N LEU A 11 4.10 -21.89 -7.37
CA LEU A 11 3.54 -20.54 -7.56
C LEU A 11 2.29 -20.55 -8.45
N GLU A 12 2.28 -21.35 -9.54
CA GLU A 12 1.10 -21.51 -10.40
C GLU A 12 -0.07 -22.15 -9.65
N ASP A 13 0.18 -23.23 -8.89
CA ASP A 13 -0.82 -23.92 -8.07
C ASP A 13 -1.44 -23.01 -7.01
N GLU A 14 -0.67 -22.08 -6.47
CA GLU A 14 -1.10 -21.08 -5.47
C GLU A 14 -1.77 -19.86 -6.09
N GLY A 15 -1.89 -19.80 -7.41
CA GLY A 15 -2.61 -18.77 -8.16
C GLY A 15 -1.81 -17.49 -8.38
N ILE A 16 -0.49 -17.53 -8.29
CA ILE A 16 0.37 -16.38 -8.67
C ILE A 16 0.31 -16.23 -10.20
N LYS A 17 -0.08 -15.03 -10.63
CA LYS A 17 -0.25 -14.72 -12.06
C LYS A 17 0.87 -13.85 -12.62
N ASP A 18 1.43 -12.97 -11.80
CA ASP A 18 2.38 -11.95 -12.22
C ASP A 18 3.59 -11.90 -11.28
N VAL A 19 4.78 -11.71 -11.86
CA VAL A 19 6.05 -11.56 -11.15
C VAL A 19 6.80 -10.36 -11.72
N PHE A 20 7.28 -9.47 -10.87
CA PHE A 20 8.00 -8.25 -11.25
C PHE A 20 9.49 -8.40 -11.00
N GLY A 21 10.35 -8.02 -11.94
CA GLY A 21 11.77 -8.13 -11.68
C GLY A 21 12.68 -7.95 -12.88
N ILE A 22 13.97 -8.21 -12.63
CA ILE A 22 15.04 -8.15 -13.62
C ILE A 22 15.82 -9.47 -13.59
N PRO A 23 16.04 -10.13 -14.75
CA PRO A 23 16.83 -11.36 -14.82
C PRO A 23 18.31 -11.11 -14.50
N GLY A 24 18.95 -12.14 -13.97
CA GLY A 24 20.39 -12.12 -13.72
C GLY A 24 20.95 -13.53 -13.54
N GLU A 25 22.28 -13.66 -13.55
CA GLU A 25 22.95 -14.95 -13.64
C GLU A 25 22.55 -15.92 -12.50
N GLN A 26 22.50 -15.43 -11.28
CA GLN A 26 22.32 -16.32 -10.10
C GLN A 26 20.88 -16.83 -9.94
N ILE A 27 19.90 -16.18 -10.59
CA ILE A 27 18.48 -16.58 -10.57
C ILE A 27 18.05 -17.18 -11.94
N MET A 28 18.95 -17.32 -12.89
CA MET A 28 18.63 -17.79 -14.25
C MET A 28 17.92 -19.15 -14.30
N PRO A 29 18.23 -20.15 -13.44
CA PRO A 29 17.46 -21.41 -13.44
C PRO A 29 15.98 -21.19 -13.19
N PHE A 30 15.61 -20.25 -12.30
CA PHE A 30 14.23 -19.88 -12.04
C PHE A 30 13.59 -19.18 -13.26
N TYR A 31 14.29 -18.25 -13.91
CA TYR A 31 13.82 -17.62 -15.14
C TYR A 31 13.60 -18.61 -16.29
N LYS A 32 14.44 -19.64 -16.36
CA LYS A 32 14.24 -20.74 -17.33
C LYS A 32 12.94 -21.48 -17.07
N ALA A 33 12.65 -21.82 -15.82
CA ALA A 33 11.38 -22.46 -15.44
C ALA A 33 10.20 -21.51 -15.73
N LEU A 34 10.31 -20.23 -15.32
CA LEU A 34 9.30 -19.22 -15.52
C LEU A 34 8.94 -19.01 -16.99
N SER A 35 9.91 -19.08 -17.90
CA SER A 35 9.69 -18.94 -19.35
C SER A 35 8.80 -20.02 -19.96
N SER A 36 8.58 -21.11 -19.26
CA SER A 36 7.73 -22.24 -19.69
C SER A 36 6.43 -22.33 -18.90
N SER A 37 6.18 -21.40 -17.98
CA SER A 37 5.00 -21.34 -17.13
C SER A 37 3.94 -20.41 -17.71
N SER A 38 2.77 -20.39 -17.07
CA SER A 38 1.68 -19.45 -17.35
C SER A 38 1.83 -18.10 -16.63
N ILE A 39 2.83 -17.97 -15.75
CA ILE A 39 3.08 -16.76 -14.97
C ILE A 39 3.65 -15.67 -15.89
N ASN A 40 3.00 -14.52 -15.91
CA ASN A 40 3.48 -13.35 -16.63
C ASN A 40 4.66 -12.70 -15.89
N HIS A 41 5.74 -12.41 -16.60
CA HIS A 41 6.86 -11.67 -16.05
C HIS A 41 6.87 -10.22 -16.53
N VAL A 42 6.76 -9.29 -15.60
CA VAL A 42 6.83 -7.85 -15.85
C VAL A 42 8.26 -7.37 -15.67
N LEU A 43 8.94 -7.08 -16.79
CA LEU A 43 10.32 -6.61 -16.79
C LEU A 43 10.36 -5.12 -16.42
N THR A 44 10.81 -4.81 -15.22
CA THR A 44 11.06 -3.44 -14.75
C THR A 44 12.45 -2.93 -15.21
N ARG A 45 12.71 -1.65 -14.98
CA ARG A 45 14.01 -1.03 -15.31
C ARG A 45 14.91 -0.85 -14.10
N HIS A 46 14.33 -1.07 -12.91
CA HIS A 46 15.06 -1.07 -11.65
C HIS A 46 14.37 -2.03 -10.65
N GLU A 47 15.13 -2.76 -9.84
CA GLU A 47 14.57 -3.73 -8.89
C GLU A 47 13.74 -3.04 -7.80
N GLN A 48 14.11 -1.85 -7.35
CA GLN A 48 13.28 -1.05 -6.44
C GLN A 48 11.86 -0.87 -6.99
N ALA A 49 11.76 -0.56 -8.29
CA ALA A 49 10.48 -0.44 -8.96
C ALA A 49 9.72 -1.78 -9.02
N ALA A 50 10.42 -2.90 -9.21
CA ALA A 50 9.78 -4.22 -9.18
C ALA A 50 9.13 -4.52 -7.82
N ALA A 51 9.79 -4.17 -6.72
CA ALA A 51 9.23 -4.37 -5.38
C ALA A 51 8.08 -3.40 -5.07
N HIS A 52 8.15 -2.13 -5.52
CA HIS A 52 7.02 -1.20 -5.42
C HIS A 52 5.86 -1.61 -6.33
N ALA A 53 6.10 -2.17 -7.51
CA ALA A 53 5.06 -2.72 -8.36
C ALA A 53 4.38 -3.94 -7.69
N ALA A 54 5.16 -4.83 -7.08
CA ALA A 54 4.60 -5.93 -6.28
C ALA A 54 3.76 -5.42 -5.08
N ASP A 55 4.18 -4.30 -4.45
CA ASP A 55 3.41 -3.62 -3.40
C ASP A 55 2.07 -3.08 -3.95
N GLY A 56 2.10 -2.33 -5.04
CA GLY A 56 0.91 -1.80 -5.70
C GLY A 56 -0.06 -2.90 -6.16
N TYR A 57 0.48 -4.00 -6.69
CA TYR A 57 -0.27 -5.21 -7.05
C TYR A 57 -1.00 -5.79 -5.84
N ALA A 58 -0.28 -5.97 -4.73
CA ALA A 58 -0.86 -6.54 -3.52
C ALA A 58 -1.93 -5.63 -2.89
N ARG A 59 -1.69 -4.33 -2.86
CA ARG A 59 -2.66 -3.36 -2.30
C ARG A 59 -3.93 -3.26 -3.14
N SER A 60 -3.81 -3.24 -4.47
CA SER A 60 -4.97 -3.10 -5.36
C SER A 60 -5.80 -4.38 -5.45
N SER A 61 -5.16 -5.55 -5.58
CA SER A 61 -5.86 -6.83 -5.73
C SER A 61 -6.22 -7.51 -4.40
N GLY A 62 -5.43 -7.28 -3.34
CA GLY A 62 -5.49 -8.04 -2.08
C GLY A 62 -4.77 -9.39 -2.12
N ASN A 63 -4.16 -9.74 -3.23
CA ASN A 63 -3.37 -10.95 -3.42
C ASN A 63 -1.91 -10.73 -3.01
N ILE A 64 -1.09 -11.77 -3.13
CA ILE A 64 0.35 -11.68 -2.88
C ILE A 64 1.03 -11.01 -4.09
N GLY A 65 1.81 -9.96 -3.85
CA GLY A 65 2.74 -9.43 -4.84
C GLY A 65 4.03 -10.27 -4.85
N VAL A 66 4.61 -10.48 -6.03
CA VAL A 66 5.86 -11.25 -6.14
C VAL A 66 6.91 -10.45 -6.87
N CYS A 67 8.08 -10.27 -6.26
CA CYS A 67 9.23 -9.68 -6.94
C CYS A 67 10.45 -10.57 -6.91
N ILE A 68 11.26 -10.47 -7.95
CA ILE A 68 12.41 -11.35 -8.19
C ILE A 68 13.62 -10.54 -8.64
N ALA A 69 14.80 -10.84 -8.08
CA ALA A 69 16.07 -10.28 -8.50
C ALA A 69 17.20 -11.31 -8.45
N THR A 70 18.31 -10.98 -9.09
CA THR A 70 19.55 -11.74 -8.98
C THR A 70 20.22 -11.53 -7.61
N ALA A 71 21.47 -11.96 -7.48
CA ALA A 71 22.28 -11.77 -6.27
C ALA A 71 22.49 -10.28 -5.93
N SER A 72 23.21 -10.02 -4.89
CA SER A 72 23.40 -8.76 -4.16
C SER A 72 23.20 -7.44 -4.89
N PRO A 73 23.77 -7.17 -6.05
CA PRO A 73 23.55 -5.87 -6.70
C PRO A 73 22.08 -5.65 -7.11
N GLY A 74 21.38 -6.70 -7.51
CA GLY A 74 19.93 -6.63 -7.78
C GLY A 74 19.12 -6.72 -6.49
N ALA A 75 19.40 -7.72 -5.66
CA ALA A 75 18.66 -7.95 -4.40
C ALA A 75 18.64 -6.72 -3.49
N LEU A 76 19.78 -6.06 -3.28
CA LEU A 76 19.87 -4.93 -2.35
C LEU A 76 19.09 -3.69 -2.81
N ASN A 77 18.78 -3.58 -4.10
CA ASN A 77 17.89 -2.54 -4.60
C ASN A 77 16.43 -2.67 -4.08
N PHE A 78 16.06 -3.83 -3.57
CA PHE A 78 14.75 -4.02 -2.93
C PHE A 78 14.62 -3.35 -1.56
N THR A 79 15.71 -2.99 -0.90
CA THR A 79 15.76 -2.64 0.53
C THR A 79 14.72 -1.60 0.94
N MET A 80 14.64 -0.48 0.24
CA MET A 80 13.69 0.60 0.59
C MET A 80 12.25 0.14 0.38
N ALA A 81 11.95 -0.51 -0.74
CA ALA A 81 10.60 -0.96 -1.05
C ALA A 81 10.12 -2.04 -0.07
N LEU A 82 11.00 -2.95 0.35
CA LEU A 82 10.66 -3.97 1.36
C LEU A 82 10.45 -3.37 2.75
N ALA A 83 11.27 -2.40 3.15
CA ALA A 83 11.05 -1.66 4.40
C ALA A 83 9.69 -0.95 4.39
N THR A 84 9.30 -0.39 3.25
CA THR A 84 7.99 0.23 3.01
C THR A 84 6.85 -0.79 3.18
N ALA A 85 6.92 -1.90 2.47
CA ALA A 85 5.93 -2.98 2.55
C ALA A 85 5.84 -3.59 3.96
N PHE A 86 6.97 -3.72 4.65
CA PHE A 86 7.03 -4.24 6.02
C PHE A 86 6.32 -3.31 7.02
N LYS A 87 6.54 -2.00 6.91
CA LYS A 87 5.88 -1.01 7.77
C LYS A 87 4.37 -0.93 7.53
N ASP A 88 3.95 -1.07 6.28
CA ASP A 88 2.55 -1.01 5.87
C ASP A 88 1.84 -2.39 5.88
N ASN A 89 2.55 -3.47 6.27
CA ASN A 89 2.05 -4.86 6.30
C ASN A 89 1.52 -5.35 4.95
N VAL A 90 2.25 -5.09 3.87
CA VAL A 90 1.87 -5.52 2.52
C VAL A 90 2.44 -6.91 2.23
N PRO A 91 1.63 -7.89 1.79
CA PRO A 91 2.10 -9.25 1.54
C PRO A 91 2.90 -9.32 0.23
N ILE A 92 4.21 -9.38 0.33
CA ILE A 92 5.11 -9.52 -0.82
C ILE A 92 5.99 -10.75 -0.63
N LEU A 93 6.00 -11.63 -1.62
CA LEU A 93 6.99 -12.69 -1.75
C LEU A 93 8.20 -12.15 -2.50
N VAL A 94 9.36 -12.23 -1.89
CA VAL A 94 10.63 -11.73 -2.45
C VAL A 94 11.54 -12.90 -2.73
N LEU A 95 11.87 -13.12 -4.00
CA LEU A 95 12.76 -14.18 -4.42
C LEU A 95 14.07 -13.58 -4.92
N THR A 96 15.18 -13.96 -4.33
CA THR A 96 16.51 -13.51 -4.79
C THR A 96 17.41 -14.69 -5.12
N GLY A 97 18.21 -14.53 -6.15
CA GLY A 97 19.28 -15.48 -6.46
C GLY A 97 20.48 -15.29 -5.55
N ASP A 98 21.27 -16.35 -5.41
CA ASP A 98 22.55 -16.31 -4.73
C ASP A 98 23.57 -17.22 -5.43
N ASN A 99 24.83 -17.00 -5.14
CA ASN A 99 25.91 -17.89 -5.57
C ASN A 99 25.72 -19.31 -5.00
N GLU A 100 26.43 -20.28 -5.53
CA GLU A 100 26.42 -21.64 -5.00
C GLU A 100 26.78 -21.67 -3.52
N LEU A 101 26.18 -22.58 -2.75
CA LEU A 101 26.32 -22.71 -1.30
C LEU A 101 27.77 -22.71 -0.81
N LYS A 102 28.70 -23.32 -1.58
CA LYS A 102 30.15 -23.36 -1.25
C LYS A 102 30.80 -21.97 -1.17
N HIS A 103 30.20 -20.94 -1.75
CA HIS A 103 30.71 -19.57 -1.75
C HIS A 103 30.09 -18.69 -0.64
N ARG A 104 29.11 -19.19 0.09
CA ARG A 104 28.52 -18.44 1.22
C ARG A 104 29.56 -18.11 2.28
N GLY A 105 29.52 -16.87 2.76
CA GLY A 105 30.47 -16.40 3.78
C GLY A 105 31.88 -16.17 3.29
N THR A 106 32.11 -16.23 1.98
CA THR A 106 33.42 -15.92 1.35
C THR A 106 33.33 -14.58 0.59
N ASP A 107 34.47 -14.02 0.25
CA ASP A 107 34.56 -12.82 -0.60
C ASP A 107 34.48 -13.21 -2.10
N PHE A 108 33.40 -13.91 -2.47
CA PHE A 108 33.14 -14.29 -3.85
C PHE A 108 32.37 -13.19 -4.59
N PHE A 109 32.48 -13.16 -5.92
CA PHE A 109 31.85 -12.14 -6.76
C PHE A 109 30.32 -12.03 -6.47
N GLN A 110 29.82 -10.82 -6.20
CA GLN A 110 28.44 -10.52 -5.89
C GLN A 110 27.89 -11.24 -4.63
N THR A 111 28.71 -11.65 -3.69
CA THR A 111 28.27 -12.25 -2.43
C THR A 111 28.15 -11.20 -1.34
N THR A 112 26.99 -11.11 -0.69
CA THR A 112 26.75 -10.38 0.55
C THR A 112 25.82 -11.20 1.45
N PRO A 113 25.73 -10.93 2.74
CA PRO A 113 24.78 -11.61 3.63
C PRO A 113 23.35 -11.09 3.41
N GLN A 114 22.81 -11.20 2.17
CA GLN A 114 21.54 -10.58 1.80
C GLN A 114 20.37 -11.10 2.63
N ALA A 115 20.35 -12.37 3.01
CA ALA A 115 19.31 -12.91 3.89
C ALA A 115 19.32 -12.24 5.27
N ASP A 116 20.49 -11.97 5.84
CA ASP A 116 20.62 -11.28 7.13
C ASP A 116 20.18 -9.83 7.01
N ILE A 117 20.54 -9.15 5.92
CA ILE A 117 20.13 -7.76 5.66
C ILE A 117 18.59 -7.67 5.59
N PHE A 118 17.95 -8.55 4.86
CA PHE A 118 16.50 -8.53 4.69
C PHE A 118 15.74 -8.99 5.94
N ASN A 119 16.36 -9.75 6.83
CA ASN A 119 15.71 -10.21 8.07
C ASN A 119 15.21 -9.06 8.97
N HIS A 120 15.77 -7.85 8.84
CA HIS A 120 15.37 -6.68 9.61
C HIS A 120 14.23 -5.85 8.98
N ILE A 121 13.93 -6.09 7.72
CA ILE A 121 12.94 -5.34 6.94
C ILE A 121 11.91 -6.25 6.25
N THR A 122 11.86 -7.50 6.69
CA THR A 122 10.86 -8.49 6.28
C THR A 122 10.32 -9.20 7.53
N ARG A 123 9.21 -9.91 7.39
CA ARG A 123 8.70 -10.75 8.47
C ARG A 123 9.56 -11.96 8.73
N ALA A 124 10.11 -12.50 7.68
CA ALA A 124 11.06 -13.59 7.71
C ALA A 124 11.96 -13.52 6.46
N SER A 125 13.21 -13.96 6.63
CA SER A 125 14.18 -14.10 5.55
C SER A 125 14.80 -15.48 5.62
N TYR A 126 14.60 -16.27 4.59
CA TYR A 126 15.00 -17.68 4.55
C TYR A 126 16.16 -17.88 3.58
N ASN A 127 16.96 -18.91 3.87
CA ASN A 127 18.17 -19.21 3.14
C ASN A 127 18.34 -20.73 2.99
N PRO A 128 17.44 -21.43 2.24
CA PRO A 128 17.41 -22.88 2.15
C PRO A 128 18.72 -23.46 1.63
N LEU A 129 19.09 -24.63 2.15
CA LEU A 129 20.36 -25.32 1.88
C LEU A 129 20.22 -26.47 0.88
N ASN A 130 19.00 -26.87 0.54
CA ASN A 130 18.70 -27.95 -0.39
C ASN A 130 17.29 -27.76 -1.00
N GLY A 131 16.97 -28.61 -1.97
CA GLY A 131 15.70 -28.51 -2.70
C GLY A 131 14.47 -28.74 -1.82
N THR A 132 14.51 -29.69 -0.90
CA THR A 132 13.40 -29.97 0.03
C THR A 132 13.10 -28.78 0.93
N GLU A 133 14.15 -28.15 1.49
CA GLU A 133 14.01 -26.91 2.28
C GLU A 133 13.45 -25.76 1.44
N ALA A 134 13.90 -25.61 0.18
CA ALA A 134 13.41 -24.52 -0.69
C ALA A 134 11.91 -24.64 -0.96
N MET A 135 11.40 -25.82 -1.23
CA MET A 135 9.97 -26.05 -1.43
C MET A 135 9.17 -25.89 -0.15
N TYR A 136 9.66 -26.46 0.95
CA TYR A 136 9.02 -26.29 2.27
C TYR A 136 8.92 -24.78 2.60
N THR A 137 10.00 -24.04 2.44
CA THR A 137 10.07 -22.61 2.73
C THR A 137 9.12 -21.82 1.84
N LEU A 138 9.06 -22.10 0.53
CA LEU A 138 8.13 -21.41 -0.37
C LEU A 138 6.67 -21.65 0.03
N ARG A 139 6.28 -22.90 0.30
CA ARG A 139 4.92 -23.21 0.76
C ARG A 139 4.60 -22.54 2.09
N ALA A 140 5.53 -22.54 3.06
CA ALA A 140 5.38 -21.86 4.33
C ALA A 140 5.20 -20.35 4.14
N ALA A 141 6.05 -19.71 3.33
CA ALA A 141 5.96 -18.29 3.04
C ALA A 141 4.62 -17.91 2.39
N LEU A 142 4.16 -18.69 1.39
CA LEU A 142 2.87 -18.44 0.73
C LEU A 142 1.69 -18.59 1.70
N TYR A 143 1.74 -19.56 2.60
CA TYR A 143 0.73 -19.70 3.65
C TYR A 143 0.74 -18.51 4.60
N GLU A 144 1.90 -18.12 5.13
CA GLU A 144 2.03 -16.98 6.03
C GLU A 144 1.58 -15.66 5.40
N LEU A 145 1.92 -15.43 4.13
CA LEU A 145 1.49 -14.23 3.38
C LEU A 145 -0.03 -14.14 3.22
N LYS A 146 -0.72 -15.28 3.18
CA LYS A 146 -2.20 -15.34 3.10
C LYS A 146 -2.86 -15.18 4.47
N THR A 147 -2.24 -15.70 5.51
CA THR A 147 -2.86 -15.86 6.82
C THR A 147 -2.49 -14.78 7.81
N PHE A 148 -1.22 -14.59 8.21
CA PHE A 148 -0.88 -13.63 9.25
C PHE A 148 0.57 -13.44 9.63
N PRO A 149 0.78 -12.36 10.41
CA PRO A 149 0.47 -10.98 10.07
C PRO A 149 1.10 -10.67 8.74
N LYS A 150 0.47 -9.89 7.89
CA LYS A 150 0.98 -9.59 6.54
C LYS A 150 2.29 -8.80 6.60
N GLY A 151 3.04 -8.87 5.52
CA GLY A 151 4.33 -8.21 5.33
C GLY A 151 5.20 -9.01 4.38
N PRO A 152 6.31 -8.45 3.89
CA PRO A 152 7.18 -9.15 2.96
C PRO A 152 7.89 -10.36 3.59
N ILE A 153 8.03 -11.44 2.83
CA ILE A 153 8.83 -12.61 3.17
C ILE A 153 9.85 -12.82 2.07
N HIS A 154 11.11 -12.97 2.46
CA HIS A 154 12.23 -13.14 1.56
C HIS A 154 12.74 -14.58 1.55
N ILE A 155 13.06 -15.11 0.35
CA ILE A 155 13.70 -16.41 0.15
C ILE A 155 14.94 -16.21 -0.73
N ASN A 156 16.09 -16.49 -0.20
CA ASN A 156 17.37 -16.42 -0.87
C ASN A 156 17.74 -17.79 -1.49
N LEU A 157 17.73 -17.89 -2.79
CA LEU A 157 17.83 -19.14 -3.54
C LEU A 157 19.23 -19.29 -4.19
N SER A 158 20.07 -20.17 -3.63
CA SER A 158 21.36 -20.48 -4.24
C SER A 158 21.21 -21.21 -5.56
N LYS A 159 22.10 -20.88 -6.52
CA LYS A 159 22.05 -21.41 -7.87
C LYS A 159 22.13 -22.94 -7.95
N ASP A 160 22.97 -23.57 -7.13
CA ASP A 160 23.09 -25.03 -7.04
C ASP A 160 21.86 -25.68 -6.42
N VAL A 161 21.18 -25.04 -5.46
CA VAL A 161 19.89 -25.49 -4.94
C VAL A 161 18.82 -25.44 -6.03
N LEU A 162 18.73 -24.37 -6.80
CA LEU A 162 17.78 -24.24 -7.92
C LEU A 162 17.97 -25.29 -9.01
N LEU A 163 19.22 -25.70 -9.26
CA LEU A 163 19.57 -26.69 -10.28
C LEU A 163 19.44 -28.15 -9.78
N SER A 164 19.30 -28.37 -8.48
CA SER A 164 19.18 -29.72 -7.91
C SER A 164 17.95 -30.45 -8.45
N GLU A 165 18.09 -31.75 -8.72
CA GLU A 165 17.00 -32.67 -9.06
C GLU A 165 16.60 -33.55 -7.86
N GLU A 166 17.29 -33.39 -6.73
CA GLU A 166 17.05 -34.15 -5.47
C GLU A 166 16.22 -33.30 -4.52
N PHE A 167 14.97 -33.71 -4.29
CA PHE A 167 14.08 -33.10 -3.33
C PHE A 167 12.90 -33.98 -2.96
N ASP A 168 12.34 -33.78 -1.77
CA ASP A 168 11.07 -34.34 -1.31
C ASP A 168 10.02 -33.22 -1.30
N ASP A 169 8.85 -33.47 -1.91
CA ASP A 169 7.73 -32.51 -1.86
C ASP A 169 6.89 -32.74 -0.60
N ILE A 170 7.17 -31.98 0.44
CA ILE A 170 6.54 -32.07 1.75
C ILE A 170 5.29 -31.18 1.78
N LYS A 171 4.13 -31.79 2.06
CA LYS A 171 2.89 -31.06 2.34
C LYS A 171 2.90 -30.49 3.73
N LEU A 172 2.54 -29.20 3.85
CA LEU A 172 2.45 -28.52 5.15
C LEU A 172 1.08 -28.76 5.78
N CYS A 173 1.05 -28.91 7.10
CA CYS A 173 -0.16 -28.92 7.91
C CYS A 173 -0.01 -27.79 8.94
N TYR A 174 -0.85 -26.78 8.85
CA TYR A 174 -0.82 -25.66 9.77
C TYR A 174 -1.95 -25.75 10.78
N LEU A 175 -1.62 -25.39 12.02
CA LEU A 175 -2.59 -25.17 13.08
C LEU A 175 -2.57 -23.67 13.38
N CYS A 176 -3.70 -22.98 13.21
CA CYS A 176 -3.89 -21.61 13.68
C CYS A 176 -4.60 -21.68 15.04
N GLU A 177 -4.09 -20.98 16.03
CA GLU A 177 -4.74 -20.78 17.31
C GLU A 177 -5.16 -19.32 17.42
N ASP A 178 -6.46 -19.07 17.36
CA ASP A 178 -7.06 -17.78 17.71
C ASP A 178 -7.33 -17.76 19.22
N ASP A 179 -7.11 -16.61 19.87
CA ASP A 179 -7.41 -16.41 21.28
C ASP A 179 -8.55 -15.40 21.44
N LEU A 180 -9.77 -15.90 21.48
CA LEU A 180 -10.98 -15.12 21.71
C LEU A 180 -11.36 -15.00 23.20
N SER A 181 -10.40 -15.17 24.11
CA SER A 181 -10.65 -15.21 25.57
C SER A 181 -11.40 -13.99 26.11
N ASN A 182 -11.27 -12.81 25.47
CA ASN A 182 -11.96 -11.59 25.88
C ASN A 182 -13.33 -11.36 25.23
N ILE A 183 -13.88 -12.34 24.47
CA ILE A 183 -15.14 -12.17 23.74
C ILE A 183 -16.33 -11.82 24.66
N THR A 184 -16.43 -12.45 25.82
CA THR A 184 -17.47 -12.17 26.81
C THR A 184 -17.35 -10.75 27.34
N LYS A 185 -16.14 -10.27 27.61
CA LYS A 185 -15.92 -8.88 28.06
C LYS A 185 -16.27 -7.89 26.97
N ALA A 186 -15.95 -8.19 25.70
CA ALA A 186 -16.34 -7.38 24.57
C ALA A 186 -17.86 -7.25 24.45
N GLN A 187 -18.58 -8.37 24.58
CA GLN A 187 -20.07 -8.35 24.57
C GLN A 187 -20.63 -7.49 25.70
N GLU A 188 -20.07 -7.61 26.94
CA GLU A 188 -20.52 -6.78 28.05
C GLU A 188 -20.28 -5.27 27.83
N LEU A 189 -19.17 -4.88 27.21
CA LEU A 189 -18.90 -3.48 26.85
C LEU A 189 -19.90 -2.98 25.81
N ILE A 190 -20.16 -3.76 24.78
CA ILE A 190 -21.10 -3.42 23.71
C ILE A 190 -22.54 -3.33 24.26
N ASP A 191 -22.94 -4.25 25.12
CA ASP A 191 -24.29 -4.26 25.74
C ASP A 191 -24.55 -3.03 26.62
N LYS A 192 -23.52 -2.50 27.29
CA LYS A 192 -23.60 -1.30 28.13
C LYS A 192 -23.52 0.00 27.33
N SER A 193 -22.90 -0.04 26.15
CA SER A 193 -22.67 1.15 25.33
C SER A 193 -23.96 1.76 24.78
N GLN A 194 -24.00 3.09 24.78
CA GLN A 194 -25.02 3.90 24.11
C GLN A 194 -24.46 4.64 22.89
N LYS A 195 -23.13 4.84 22.87
CA LYS A 195 -22.39 5.57 21.83
C LYS A 195 -21.23 4.72 21.27
N PRO A 196 -21.50 3.52 20.71
CA PRO A 196 -20.45 2.71 20.11
C PRO A 196 -19.94 3.34 18.81
N LEU A 197 -18.63 3.19 18.55
CA LEU A 197 -17.96 3.66 17.33
C LEU A 197 -17.12 2.54 16.75
N PHE A 198 -17.28 2.25 15.47
CA PHE A 198 -16.33 1.40 14.74
C PHE A 198 -15.14 2.20 14.20
N ILE A 199 -13.93 1.66 14.34
CA ILE A 199 -12.74 2.10 13.61
C ILE A 199 -12.27 0.96 12.70
N LEU A 200 -12.33 1.17 11.39
CA LEU A 200 -12.03 0.13 10.41
C LEU A 200 -10.63 0.34 9.80
N GLY A 201 -9.78 -0.68 9.91
CA GLY A 201 -8.48 -0.73 9.25
C GLY A 201 -8.45 -1.72 8.09
N ALA A 202 -7.31 -1.79 7.38
CA ALA A 202 -7.14 -2.69 6.23
C ALA A 202 -7.42 -4.17 6.55
N GLY A 203 -7.23 -4.61 7.80
CA GLY A 203 -7.54 -5.97 8.23
C GLY A 203 -9.03 -6.32 8.24
N ALA A 204 -9.92 -5.33 8.11
CA ALA A 204 -11.37 -5.53 8.07
C ALA A 204 -11.95 -5.57 6.63
N ILE A 205 -11.13 -5.34 5.59
CA ILE A 205 -11.60 -5.25 4.19
C ILE A 205 -12.36 -6.51 3.75
N SER A 206 -11.87 -7.69 4.12
CA SER A 206 -12.51 -8.97 3.74
C SER A 206 -13.88 -9.19 4.36
N GLN A 207 -14.22 -8.44 5.43
CA GLN A 207 -15.48 -8.53 6.14
C GLN A 207 -16.41 -7.35 5.84
N ARG A 208 -16.16 -6.63 4.76
CA ARG A 208 -16.93 -5.45 4.34
C ARG A 208 -18.43 -5.68 4.38
N ASP A 209 -18.91 -6.73 3.73
CA ASP A 209 -20.35 -6.98 3.55
C ASP A 209 -21.04 -7.26 4.89
N GLU A 210 -20.39 -8.01 5.79
CA GLU A 210 -20.94 -8.27 7.13
C GLU A 210 -20.91 -7.02 8.01
N ILE A 211 -19.84 -6.22 7.94
CA ILE A 211 -19.76 -4.94 8.65
C ILE A 211 -20.84 -3.98 8.16
N GLU A 212 -21.00 -3.85 6.84
CA GLU A 212 -22.00 -2.99 6.21
C GLU A 212 -23.42 -3.38 6.65
N LYS A 213 -23.72 -4.67 6.72
CA LYS A 213 -24.97 -5.18 7.25
C LYS A 213 -25.18 -4.80 8.72
N ILE A 214 -24.18 -5.04 9.58
CA ILE A 214 -24.26 -4.73 11.03
C ILE A 214 -24.51 -3.24 11.25
N ILE A 215 -23.74 -2.36 10.59
CA ILE A 215 -23.87 -0.92 10.80
C ILE A 215 -25.23 -0.39 10.32
N ASN A 216 -25.74 -0.91 9.20
CA ASN A 216 -27.03 -0.52 8.67
C ASN A 216 -28.19 -0.99 9.58
N GLU A 217 -28.15 -2.22 10.08
CA GLU A 217 -29.17 -2.75 10.99
C GLU A 217 -29.13 -2.05 12.36
N CYS A 218 -27.92 -1.80 12.88
CA CYS A 218 -27.71 -1.28 14.23
C CYS A 218 -27.52 0.24 14.29
N GLN A 219 -27.34 0.93 13.15
CA GLN A 219 -27.08 2.36 13.02
C GLN A 219 -25.83 2.80 13.83
N ILE A 220 -24.77 1.97 13.77
CA ILE A 220 -23.51 2.26 14.45
C ILE A 220 -22.61 3.05 13.50
N PRO A 221 -22.18 4.27 13.86
CA PRO A 221 -21.29 5.06 13.03
C PRO A 221 -19.91 4.43 12.93
N VAL A 222 -19.25 4.67 11.80
CA VAL A 222 -17.90 4.16 11.51
C VAL A 222 -16.95 5.27 11.11
N THR A 223 -15.70 5.07 11.42
CA THR A 223 -14.59 5.86 10.90
C THR A 223 -13.52 4.91 10.37
N THR A 224 -12.65 5.38 9.51
CA THR A 224 -11.65 4.55 8.86
C THR A 224 -10.23 5.07 9.08
N THR A 225 -9.27 4.15 9.10
CA THR A 225 -7.87 4.53 8.95
C THR A 225 -7.55 4.83 7.48
N PHE A 226 -6.40 5.40 7.17
CA PHE A 226 -5.98 5.67 5.78
C PHE A 226 -6.13 4.45 4.86
N HIS A 227 -5.67 3.28 5.29
CA HIS A 227 -5.75 2.04 4.50
C HIS A 227 -7.10 1.31 4.64
N GLY A 228 -7.99 1.81 5.50
CA GLY A 228 -9.36 1.34 5.65
C GLY A 228 -10.38 2.13 4.82
N LYS A 229 -9.97 3.24 4.17
CA LYS A 229 -10.86 4.06 3.34
C LYS A 229 -11.62 3.21 2.32
N GLY A 230 -12.92 3.47 2.20
CA GLY A 230 -13.79 2.78 1.24
C GLY A 230 -14.26 1.38 1.68
N ILE A 231 -13.92 0.88 2.88
CA ILE A 231 -14.57 -0.33 3.44
C ILE A 231 -16.08 -0.09 3.50
N ILE A 232 -16.48 1.04 4.04
CA ILE A 232 -17.82 1.62 3.86
C ILE A 232 -17.65 2.83 2.95
N SER A 233 -18.55 3.02 2.00
CA SER A 233 -18.49 4.15 1.08
C SER A 233 -18.47 5.48 1.86
N GLU A 234 -17.64 6.43 1.46
CA GLU A 234 -17.62 7.76 2.07
C GLU A 234 -18.82 8.65 1.63
N ASP A 235 -19.73 8.12 0.81
CA ASP A 235 -21.03 8.72 0.52
C ASP A 235 -22.14 8.19 1.46
N ASP A 236 -21.85 7.22 2.34
CA ASP A 236 -22.78 6.71 3.34
C ASP A 236 -22.71 7.58 4.60
N ASP A 237 -23.87 8.04 5.09
CA ASP A 237 -23.98 8.89 6.29
C ASP A 237 -23.42 8.21 7.56
N LEU A 238 -23.38 6.87 7.61
CA LEU A 238 -22.75 6.12 8.70
C LEU A 238 -21.22 6.23 8.68
N ASN A 239 -20.61 6.58 7.54
CA ASN A 239 -19.19 6.79 7.44
C ASN A 239 -18.83 8.25 7.79
N LEU A 240 -18.23 8.42 8.94
CA LEU A 240 -17.85 9.74 9.47
C LEU A 240 -16.55 10.28 8.84
N GLY A 241 -15.85 9.45 8.04
CA GLY A 241 -14.61 9.80 7.37
C GLY A 241 -13.36 9.26 8.08
N LEU A 242 -12.25 9.97 7.88
CA LEU A 242 -10.93 9.56 8.33
C LEU A 242 -10.72 9.77 9.83
N MET A 243 -10.07 8.79 10.48
CA MET A 243 -9.65 8.85 11.88
C MET A 243 -8.14 9.17 12.00
N GLY A 244 -7.73 9.79 13.10
CA GLY A 244 -6.34 10.06 13.46
C GLY A 244 -5.94 11.53 13.35
N ILE A 245 -4.65 11.80 13.16
CA ILE A 245 -4.09 13.17 13.14
C ILE A 245 -4.67 14.10 12.05
N ARG A 246 -5.42 13.54 11.10
CA ARG A 246 -6.15 14.24 10.04
C ARG A 246 -7.60 13.84 10.04
N SER A 247 -8.18 13.69 11.23
CA SER A 247 -9.58 13.32 11.39
C SER A 247 -10.50 14.32 10.70
N THR A 248 -11.54 13.80 10.08
CA THR A 248 -12.68 14.64 9.71
C THR A 248 -13.39 15.17 10.96
N PRO A 249 -14.10 16.31 10.90
CA PRO A 249 -14.78 16.87 12.07
C PRO A 249 -15.73 15.89 12.78
N ARG A 250 -16.52 15.13 12.02
CA ARG A 250 -17.44 14.11 12.58
C ARG A 250 -16.69 12.95 13.23
N ALA A 251 -15.62 12.47 12.60
CA ALA A 251 -14.79 11.39 13.15
C ALA A 251 -14.10 11.81 14.44
N LYS A 252 -13.57 13.04 14.52
CA LYS A 252 -12.96 13.62 15.71
C LYS A 252 -13.99 13.68 16.85
N TYR A 253 -15.13 14.30 16.60
CA TYR A 253 -16.22 14.37 17.59
C TYR A 253 -16.65 12.99 18.09
N ALA A 254 -16.86 12.05 17.17
CA ALA A 254 -17.28 10.70 17.54
C ALA A 254 -16.24 9.97 18.38
N SER A 255 -14.93 10.13 18.07
CA SER A 255 -13.87 9.51 18.85
C SER A 255 -13.75 10.06 20.27
N GLU A 256 -14.00 11.36 20.45
CA GLU A 256 -13.96 12.04 21.76
C GLU A 256 -15.18 11.73 22.63
N ASN A 257 -16.33 11.37 22.02
CA ASN A 257 -17.61 11.18 22.71
C ASN A 257 -18.11 9.73 22.75
N ALA A 258 -17.41 8.81 22.07
CA ALA A 258 -17.75 7.38 22.10
C ALA A 258 -17.53 6.79 23.50
N ASP A 259 -18.51 6.02 24.00
CA ASP A 259 -18.39 5.29 25.26
C ASP A 259 -17.84 3.86 25.10
N CYS A 260 -17.75 3.37 23.86
CA CYS A 260 -17.12 2.13 23.49
C CYS A 260 -16.57 2.22 22.05
N VAL A 261 -15.28 2.00 21.87
CA VAL A 261 -14.63 1.98 20.56
C VAL A 261 -14.32 0.54 20.16
N ILE A 262 -14.71 0.15 18.95
CA ILE A 262 -14.52 -1.18 18.39
C ILE A 262 -13.60 -1.06 17.18
N ALA A 263 -12.32 -1.34 17.39
CA ALA A 263 -11.27 -1.21 16.39
C ALA A 263 -11.01 -2.55 15.69
N LEU A 264 -11.34 -2.65 14.42
CA LEU A 264 -11.26 -3.87 13.63
C LEU A 264 -10.11 -3.81 12.61
N GLY A 265 -9.12 -4.67 12.79
CA GLY A 265 -8.02 -4.81 11.85
C GLY A 265 -7.17 -3.54 11.65
N ILE A 266 -7.08 -2.70 12.66
CA ILE A 266 -6.24 -1.50 12.63
C ILE A 266 -4.83 -1.81 13.16
N LYS A 267 -3.84 -1.00 12.75
CA LYS A 267 -2.56 -0.87 13.44
C LYS A 267 -2.59 0.46 14.17
N ALA A 268 -2.73 0.40 15.48
CA ALA A 268 -2.71 1.60 16.30
C ALA A 268 -1.32 2.26 16.26
N SER A 269 -1.32 3.56 16.05
CA SER A 269 -0.13 4.40 16.07
C SER A 269 -0.54 5.80 16.50
N GLU A 270 0.43 6.64 16.82
CA GLU A 270 0.21 8.07 17.12
C GLU A 270 -0.53 8.80 15.98
N ARG A 271 -0.42 8.30 14.74
CA ARG A 271 -1.09 8.90 13.57
C ARG A 271 -2.54 8.44 13.38
N THR A 272 -2.88 7.25 13.90
CA THR A 272 -4.19 6.60 13.67
C THR A 272 -5.09 6.71 14.89
N LEU A 273 -4.55 6.51 16.07
CA LEU A 273 -5.26 6.56 17.36
C LEU A 273 -4.34 7.24 18.38
N PRO A 274 -4.27 8.58 18.35
CA PRO A 274 -3.34 9.34 19.21
C PRO A 274 -3.65 9.16 20.70
N GLU A 275 -4.91 8.99 21.05
CA GLU A 275 -5.36 8.68 22.42
C GLU A 275 -6.05 7.33 22.46
N ILE A 276 -5.75 6.53 23.49
CA ILE A 276 -6.36 5.21 23.69
C ILE A 276 -7.66 5.38 24.46
N PRO A 277 -8.84 5.05 23.89
CA PRO A 277 -10.11 5.14 24.60
C PRO A 277 -10.17 4.21 25.81
N ASP A 278 -10.90 4.62 26.87
CA ASP A 278 -11.07 3.83 28.08
C ASP A 278 -11.69 2.45 27.82
N ASN A 279 -12.68 2.38 26.92
CA ASN A 279 -13.33 1.15 26.51
C ASN A 279 -12.98 0.85 25.04
N LEU A 280 -11.79 0.30 24.81
CA LEU A 280 -11.32 -0.11 23.50
C LEU A 280 -11.35 -1.63 23.36
N ILE A 281 -12.21 -2.11 22.46
CA ILE A 281 -12.18 -3.47 21.92
C ILE A 281 -11.30 -3.44 20.68
N HIS A 282 -10.13 -4.06 20.74
CA HIS A 282 -9.18 -4.06 19.63
C HIS A 282 -9.01 -5.47 19.08
N VAL A 283 -9.57 -5.72 17.91
CA VAL A 283 -9.50 -7.02 17.21
C VAL A 283 -8.40 -7.00 16.17
N ASN A 284 -7.41 -7.83 16.32
CA ASN A 284 -6.35 -7.97 15.34
C ASN A 284 -5.74 -9.36 15.39
N ILE A 285 -5.36 -9.84 14.23
CA ILE A 285 -4.66 -11.10 14.02
C ILE A 285 -3.18 -11.03 14.43
N ASN A 286 -2.63 -9.83 14.52
CA ASN A 286 -1.30 -9.58 15.03
C ASN A 286 -1.40 -9.19 16.52
N LYS A 287 -1.02 -10.11 17.40
CA LYS A 287 -1.04 -9.88 18.85
C LYS A 287 -0.12 -8.72 19.30
N ASP A 288 0.95 -8.46 18.55
CA ASP A 288 1.96 -7.45 18.92
C ASP A 288 1.49 -6.01 18.74
N VAL A 289 0.37 -5.80 17.99
CA VAL A 289 -0.22 -4.48 17.80
C VAL A 289 -1.47 -4.24 18.64
N LEU A 290 -1.89 -5.24 19.42
CA LEU A 290 -3.06 -5.14 20.27
C LEU A 290 -2.83 -4.18 21.44
N ILE A 291 -3.78 -3.26 21.62
CA ILE A 291 -3.76 -2.25 22.71
C ILE A 291 -5.14 -2.15 23.36
N GLY A 292 -5.22 -1.38 24.44
CA GLY A 292 -6.48 -1.10 25.13
C GLY A 292 -6.83 -2.15 26.19
N ASN A 293 -8.03 -2.02 26.74
CA ASN A 293 -8.47 -2.82 27.88
C ASN A 293 -9.23 -4.11 27.51
N CYS A 294 -9.59 -4.27 26.22
CA CYS A 294 -10.24 -5.46 25.68
C CYS A 294 -9.58 -5.92 24.36
N PRO A 295 -8.30 -6.38 24.40
CA PRO A 295 -7.63 -6.91 23.23
C PRO A 295 -8.17 -8.30 22.86
N ILE A 296 -8.40 -8.53 21.56
CA ILE A 296 -8.85 -9.81 21.02
C ILE A 296 -7.89 -10.22 19.89
N HIS A 297 -7.16 -11.31 20.10
CA HIS A 297 -6.27 -11.90 19.14
C HIS A 297 -7.03 -12.90 18.28
N GLY A 298 -7.36 -12.52 17.05
CA GLY A 298 -8.12 -13.36 16.12
C GLY A 298 -8.54 -12.62 14.87
N LYS A 299 -9.26 -13.32 14.02
CA LYS A 299 -9.81 -12.75 12.79
C LYS A 299 -11.02 -11.87 13.10
N VAL A 300 -11.20 -10.84 12.29
CA VAL A 300 -12.40 -9.98 12.36
C VAL A 300 -13.67 -10.81 12.11
N GLU A 301 -13.61 -11.80 11.20
CA GLU A 301 -14.69 -12.72 10.91
C GLU A 301 -15.17 -13.48 12.16
N ASP A 302 -14.23 -14.08 12.88
CA ASP A 302 -14.53 -14.89 14.07
C ASP A 302 -15.13 -14.00 15.18
N PHE A 303 -14.58 -12.79 15.37
CA PHE A 303 -15.14 -11.82 16.30
C PHE A 303 -16.57 -11.44 15.95
N LEU A 304 -16.84 -11.07 14.71
CA LEU A 304 -18.17 -10.64 14.26
C LEU A 304 -19.21 -11.74 14.39
N SER A 305 -18.81 -13.02 14.19
CA SER A 305 -19.72 -14.17 14.32
C SER A 305 -20.17 -14.45 15.75
N GLU A 306 -19.36 -14.07 16.75
CA GLU A 306 -19.62 -14.33 18.18
C GLU A 306 -20.33 -13.15 18.88
N ILE A 307 -20.28 -11.94 18.32
CA ILE A 307 -20.81 -10.72 18.95
C ILE A 307 -22.20 -10.36 18.42
N LYS A 308 -23.05 -9.90 19.33
CA LYS A 308 -24.36 -9.35 19.01
C LYS A 308 -24.36 -7.84 19.23
N PHE A 309 -24.78 -7.13 18.20
CA PHE A 309 -24.91 -5.67 18.24
C PHE A 309 -26.39 -5.28 18.45
N LYS A 310 -26.62 -4.13 19.06
CA LYS A 310 -27.95 -3.55 19.24
C LYS A 310 -28.04 -2.22 18.49
N ARG A 311 -29.26 -1.84 18.12
CA ARG A 311 -29.52 -0.57 17.47
C ARG A 311 -29.26 0.60 18.43
N VAL A 312 -28.57 1.63 17.94
CA VAL A 312 -28.28 2.87 18.66
C VAL A 312 -28.84 4.08 17.91
N SER A 313 -28.85 5.25 18.53
CA SER A 313 -29.47 6.46 17.97
C SER A 313 -28.59 7.72 18.05
N TRP A 314 -27.32 7.58 18.37
CA TRP A 314 -26.43 8.74 18.53
C TRP A 314 -25.86 9.29 17.22
N LEU A 315 -26.12 8.62 16.10
CA LEU A 315 -25.74 9.10 14.77
C LEU A 315 -26.34 10.49 14.47
N ASP A 316 -27.61 10.70 14.85
CA ASP A 316 -28.30 11.99 14.62
C ASP A 316 -27.56 13.16 15.27
N GLU A 317 -26.98 12.96 16.47
CA GLU A 317 -26.16 13.96 17.18
C GLU A 317 -24.88 14.29 16.39
N ILE A 318 -24.25 13.29 15.75
CA ILE A 318 -23.03 13.48 14.96
C ILE A 318 -23.33 14.19 13.65
N LEU A 319 -24.47 13.89 13.02
CA LEU A 319 -24.85 14.47 11.73
C LEU A 319 -25.18 15.96 11.82
N GLU A 320 -25.45 16.52 13.02
CA GLU A 320 -25.57 17.96 13.22
C GLU A 320 -24.25 18.72 13.01
N ILE A 321 -23.10 18.01 13.03
CA ILE A 321 -21.77 18.58 12.83
C ILE A 321 -21.48 18.61 11.34
N SER A 322 -21.03 19.76 10.81
CA SER A 322 -20.50 19.83 9.44
C SER A 322 -19.28 18.93 9.31
N ASN A 323 -19.22 18.14 8.24
CA ASN A 323 -18.05 17.33 7.94
C ASN A 323 -17.15 17.96 6.88
N ASP A 324 -17.43 19.21 6.50
CA ASP A 324 -16.64 19.93 5.53
C ASP A 324 -15.27 20.30 6.12
N ILE A 325 -14.23 19.96 5.39
CA ILE A 325 -12.87 20.40 5.69
C ILE A 325 -12.66 21.69 4.90
N GLU A 326 -12.50 22.80 5.60
CA GLU A 326 -12.15 24.07 4.94
C GLU A 326 -10.69 23.98 4.46
N ILE A 327 -10.51 24.11 3.15
CA ILE A 327 -9.19 24.12 2.51
C ILE A 327 -9.02 25.45 1.80
N GLU A 328 -8.10 26.25 2.28
CA GLU A 328 -7.76 27.54 1.67
C GLU A 328 -7.23 27.31 0.24
N GLY A 329 -7.59 28.16 -0.69
CA GLY A 329 -7.14 28.11 -2.08
C GLY A 329 -7.64 26.89 -2.87
N ILE A 330 -8.72 26.21 -2.41
CA ILE A 330 -9.25 24.99 -3.05
C ILE A 330 -9.80 25.22 -4.47
N ASP A 331 -10.11 26.46 -4.81
CA ASP A 331 -10.62 26.87 -6.11
C ASP A 331 -9.71 27.91 -6.81
N ASP A 332 -8.56 28.24 -6.20
CA ASP A 332 -7.63 29.21 -6.74
C ASP A 332 -6.75 28.60 -7.84
N ASP A 333 -6.45 29.41 -8.85
CA ASP A 333 -5.58 29.01 -9.96
C ASP A 333 -4.14 28.70 -9.44
N LEU A 334 -3.48 27.75 -10.11
CA LEU A 334 -2.11 27.29 -9.80
C LEU A 334 -1.91 26.65 -8.42
N LYS A 335 -2.94 26.49 -7.61
CA LYS A 335 -2.81 25.78 -6.31
C LYS A 335 -2.87 24.27 -6.49
N PRO A 336 -1.97 23.50 -5.85
CA PRO A 336 -1.94 22.04 -5.99
C PRO A 336 -3.24 21.37 -5.50
N GLN A 337 -3.85 21.84 -4.40
CA GLN A 337 -5.11 21.33 -3.88
C GLN A 337 -6.27 21.56 -4.86
N ALA A 338 -6.27 22.68 -5.59
CA ALA A 338 -7.27 22.99 -6.58
C ALA A 338 -7.15 22.05 -7.81
N ALA A 339 -5.94 21.82 -8.29
CA ALA A 339 -5.68 20.86 -9.37
C ALA A 339 -6.08 19.43 -8.97
N ILE A 340 -5.68 18.97 -7.77
CA ILE A 340 -6.02 17.64 -7.26
C ILE A 340 -7.54 17.46 -7.12
N LYS A 341 -8.28 18.47 -6.63
CA LYS A 341 -9.75 18.43 -6.54
C LYS A 341 -10.37 18.14 -7.91
N ARG A 342 -9.92 18.81 -8.98
CA ARG A 342 -10.44 18.62 -10.34
C ARG A 342 -10.11 17.23 -10.88
N ILE A 343 -8.86 16.79 -10.70
CA ILE A 343 -8.42 15.43 -11.09
C ILE A 343 -9.27 14.37 -10.41
N LEU A 344 -9.41 14.44 -9.08
CA LEU A 344 -10.21 13.48 -8.32
C LEU A 344 -11.70 13.52 -8.66
N GLY A 345 -12.24 14.71 -8.94
CA GLY A 345 -13.62 14.90 -9.39
C GLY A 345 -13.90 14.24 -10.75
N LYS A 346 -12.90 14.22 -11.65
CA LYS A 346 -13.01 13.55 -12.95
C LYS A 346 -12.92 12.02 -12.84
N TYR A 347 -12.17 11.51 -11.85
CA TYR A 347 -11.86 10.10 -11.70
C TYR A 347 -12.35 9.54 -10.34
N PRO A 348 -13.67 9.66 -10.00
CA PRO A 348 -14.16 9.26 -8.68
C PRO A 348 -14.05 7.76 -8.43
N ASP A 349 -14.23 6.94 -9.46
CA ASP A 349 -14.26 5.47 -9.37
C ASP A 349 -12.91 4.81 -9.61
N ASN A 350 -11.91 5.55 -10.11
CA ASN A 350 -10.62 5.00 -10.47
C ASN A 350 -9.72 4.75 -9.24
N ILE A 351 -8.75 3.87 -9.43
CA ILE A 351 -7.65 3.70 -8.49
C ILE A 351 -6.75 4.93 -8.62
N ILE A 352 -6.53 5.59 -7.50
CA ILE A 352 -5.61 6.72 -7.36
C ILE A 352 -4.36 6.22 -6.65
N VAL A 353 -3.20 6.44 -7.25
CA VAL A 353 -1.91 6.19 -6.62
C VAL A 353 -1.23 7.52 -6.37
N SER A 354 -0.80 7.78 -5.14
CA SER A 354 -0.07 8.99 -4.78
C SER A 354 1.33 8.65 -4.29
N ASP A 355 2.29 9.44 -4.69
CA ASP A 355 3.67 9.34 -4.21
C ASP A 355 3.86 10.15 -2.91
N ALA A 356 5.09 10.32 -2.43
CA ALA A 356 5.41 11.00 -1.19
C ALA A 356 5.64 12.51 -1.40
N GLY A 357 4.86 13.34 -0.72
CA GLY A 357 4.99 14.78 -0.80
C GLY A 357 3.76 15.52 -0.31
N SER A 358 3.72 16.85 -0.46
CA SER A 358 2.57 17.68 -0.10
C SER A 358 1.29 17.24 -0.83
N HIS A 359 1.42 16.82 -2.09
CA HIS A 359 0.31 16.33 -2.91
C HIS A 359 -0.37 15.09 -2.31
N THR A 360 0.34 14.23 -1.58
CA THR A 360 -0.26 13.07 -0.90
C THR A 360 -1.20 13.52 0.22
N THR A 361 -0.82 14.58 0.94
CA THR A 361 -1.70 15.17 1.95
C THR A 361 -3.00 15.65 1.32
N TRP A 362 -2.92 16.45 0.26
CA TRP A 362 -4.09 16.93 -0.45
C TRP A 362 -4.92 15.79 -1.04
N THR A 363 -4.26 14.80 -1.65
CA THR A 363 -4.94 13.64 -2.22
C THR A 363 -5.70 12.85 -1.14
N THR A 364 -5.10 12.62 0.02
CA THR A 364 -5.74 11.87 1.12
C THR A 364 -6.91 12.61 1.74
N LEU A 365 -6.85 13.94 1.82
CA LEU A 365 -7.93 14.79 2.33
C LEU A 365 -9.10 14.90 1.34
N LEU A 366 -8.81 15.01 0.05
CA LEU A 366 -9.80 15.29 -1.00
C LEU A 366 -10.41 14.05 -1.64
N LYS A 367 -9.70 12.89 -1.62
CA LYS A 367 -10.22 11.66 -2.23
C LYS A 367 -11.30 11.05 -1.37
N LYS A 368 -12.52 11.07 -1.86
CA LYS A 368 -13.60 10.20 -1.37
C LYS A 368 -13.41 8.79 -1.94
N SER A 369 -13.36 7.79 -1.08
CA SER A 369 -13.24 6.40 -1.47
C SER A 369 -14.61 5.71 -1.40
N LEU A 370 -15.10 5.23 -2.54
CA LEU A 370 -16.42 4.58 -2.68
C LEU A 370 -16.32 3.06 -2.49
N ARG A 371 -15.13 2.51 -2.67
CA ARG A 371 -14.82 1.10 -2.45
C ARG A 371 -13.42 0.94 -1.86
N PRO A 372 -13.11 -0.19 -1.21
CA PRO A 372 -11.76 -0.46 -0.71
C PRO A 372 -10.72 -0.42 -1.85
N ARG A 373 -9.48 -0.10 -1.51
CA ARG A 373 -8.33 -0.15 -2.41
C ARG A 373 -8.37 0.86 -3.56
N GLN A 374 -9.15 1.93 -3.44
CA GLN A 374 -9.18 3.01 -4.42
C GLN A 374 -8.08 4.05 -4.22
N LEU A 375 -7.46 4.13 -3.05
CA LEU A 375 -6.36 5.04 -2.76
C LEU A 375 -5.15 4.27 -2.29
N LEU A 376 -4.07 4.32 -3.06
CA LEU A 376 -2.81 3.65 -2.77
C LEU A 376 -1.71 4.67 -2.52
N PHE A 377 -1.05 4.55 -1.40
CA PHE A 377 0.15 5.32 -1.04
C PHE A 377 0.87 4.63 0.12
N SER A 378 2.13 4.98 0.37
CA SER A 378 2.85 4.50 1.54
C SER A 378 2.54 5.38 2.75
N GLY A 379 1.85 4.82 3.75
CA GLY A 379 1.41 5.56 4.94
C GLY A 379 2.47 5.70 6.03
N ALA A 380 3.37 4.74 6.15
CA ALA A 380 4.30 4.66 7.29
C ALA A 380 5.73 5.08 6.95
N MET A 381 6.22 4.78 5.75
CA MET A 381 7.58 5.13 5.33
C MET A 381 7.61 6.33 4.38
N ALA A 382 6.59 6.46 3.53
CA ALA A 382 6.45 7.52 2.53
C ALA A 382 7.72 7.76 1.70
N PRO A 383 8.28 6.73 1.03
CA PRO A 383 9.44 6.93 0.18
C PRO A 383 9.04 7.66 -1.09
N MET A 384 9.85 8.60 -1.53
CA MET A 384 9.74 9.19 -2.87
C MET A 384 10.05 8.13 -3.94
N GLY A 385 9.31 8.16 -5.05
CA GLY A 385 9.44 7.21 -6.15
C GLY A 385 8.59 5.94 -6.01
N TYR A 386 7.65 5.94 -5.07
CA TYR A 386 6.67 4.85 -4.89
C TYR A 386 5.58 4.85 -5.96
N GLY A 387 5.05 6.03 -6.29
CA GLY A 387 3.79 6.19 -7.02
C GLY A 387 3.78 5.53 -8.40
N LEU A 388 4.76 5.86 -9.24
CA LEU A 388 4.82 5.37 -10.61
C LEU A 388 4.93 3.82 -10.67
N PRO A 389 5.88 3.14 -10.00
CA PRO A 389 5.93 1.68 -10.06
C PRO A 389 4.76 1.01 -9.35
N ALA A 390 4.21 1.56 -8.27
CA ALA A 390 3.01 1.01 -7.64
C ALA A 390 1.79 1.05 -8.57
N SER A 391 1.68 2.08 -9.42
CA SER A 391 0.63 2.16 -10.43
C SER A 391 0.74 1.06 -11.50
N ILE A 392 1.96 0.67 -11.87
CA ILE A 392 2.19 -0.48 -12.76
C ILE A 392 1.61 -1.75 -12.13
N GLY A 393 1.95 -1.99 -10.88
CA GLY A 393 1.41 -3.14 -10.14
C GLY A 393 -0.11 -3.13 -10.07
N ALA A 394 -0.71 -1.98 -9.78
CA ALA A 394 -2.16 -1.81 -9.73
C ALA A 394 -2.82 -2.04 -11.11
N GLY A 395 -2.25 -1.48 -12.18
CA GLY A 395 -2.74 -1.68 -13.54
C GLY A 395 -2.67 -3.15 -14.00
N ILE A 396 -1.55 -3.82 -13.75
CA ILE A 396 -1.40 -5.27 -14.04
C ILE A 396 -2.41 -6.11 -13.24
N ALA A 397 -2.59 -5.79 -11.95
CA ALA A 397 -3.44 -6.58 -11.06
C ALA A 397 -4.93 -6.49 -11.40
N THR A 398 -5.39 -5.32 -11.87
CA THR A 398 -6.82 -5.03 -12.03
C THR A 398 -7.26 -4.91 -13.47
N GLY A 399 -6.35 -4.57 -14.38
CA GLY A 399 -6.70 -4.18 -15.76
C GLY A 399 -7.51 -2.89 -15.85
N GLU A 400 -7.65 -2.16 -14.73
CA GLU A 400 -8.38 -0.89 -14.67
C GLU A 400 -7.45 0.29 -15.01
N ARG A 401 -8.05 1.40 -15.42
CA ARG A 401 -7.34 2.67 -15.50
C ARG A 401 -6.85 3.10 -14.13
N VAL A 402 -5.58 3.47 -14.05
CA VAL A 402 -4.94 3.99 -12.84
C VAL A 402 -4.55 5.45 -13.03
N ILE A 403 -4.88 6.28 -12.06
CA ILE A 403 -4.49 7.69 -12.01
C ILE A 403 -3.36 7.86 -11.01
N VAL A 404 -2.26 8.43 -11.45
CA VAL A 404 -1.09 8.68 -10.60
C VAL A 404 -0.96 10.18 -10.32
N ILE A 405 -0.79 10.53 -9.06
CA ILE A 405 -0.52 11.91 -8.63
C ILE A 405 0.88 11.93 -8.02
N ASN A 406 1.81 12.51 -8.76
CA ASN A 406 3.21 12.68 -8.39
C ASN A 406 3.55 14.16 -8.20
N GLY A 407 4.53 14.45 -7.38
CA GLY A 407 5.30 15.69 -7.49
C GLY A 407 6.40 15.55 -8.54
N ASP A 408 6.98 16.66 -8.92
CA ASP A 408 8.10 16.71 -9.88
C ASP A 408 9.37 16.04 -9.35
N GLY A 409 9.59 16.11 -8.03
CA GLY A 409 10.77 15.51 -7.39
C GLY A 409 10.68 14.00 -7.25
N ASP A 410 9.54 13.47 -6.81
CA ASP A 410 9.36 12.03 -6.61
C ASP A 410 9.20 11.25 -7.91
N PHE A 411 8.56 11.84 -8.93
CA PHE A 411 8.46 11.25 -10.25
C PHE A 411 9.83 10.91 -10.85
N GLN A 412 10.84 11.76 -10.59
CA GLN A 412 12.20 11.55 -11.12
C GLN A 412 12.92 10.35 -10.51
N MET A 413 12.46 9.82 -9.36
CA MET A 413 13.13 8.70 -8.67
C MET A 413 12.99 7.37 -9.42
N ASN A 414 11.88 7.17 -10.18
CA ASN A 414 11.59 5.94 -10.92
C ASN A 414 11.04 6.21 -12.34
N LEU A 415 11.35 7.37 -12.92
CA LEU A 415 10.84 7.79 -14.24
C LEU A 415 11.15 6.80 -15.38
N GLN A 416 12.20 5.98 -15.24
CA GLN A 416 12.58 4.94 -16.23
C GLN A 416 11.47 3.89 -16.40
N GLU A 417 10.56 3.77 -15.45
CA GLU A 417 9.43 2.84 -15.52
C GLU A 417 8.34 3.28 -16.51
N LEU A 418 8.45 4.47 -17.10
CA LEU A 418 7.67 4.85 -18.29
C LEU A 418 7.87 3.82 -19.42
N ALA A 419 9.06 3.22 -19.52
CA ALA A 419 9.30 2.12 -20.46
C ALA A 419 8.46 0.88 -20.12
N THR A 420 8.32 0.53 -18.85
CA THR A 420 7.52 -0.61 -18.40
C THR A 420 6.03 -0.38 -18.66
N ILE A 421 5.52 0.83 -18.40
CA ILE A 421 4.13 1.23 -18.70
C ILE A 421 3.85 1.05 -20.18
N ARG A 422 4.71 1.58 -21.05
CA ARG A 422 4.57 1.45 -22.50
C ARG A 422 4.66 0.00 -22.98
N ASP A 423 5.62 -0.78 -22.48
CA ASP A 423 5.84 -2.15 -22.94
C ASP A 423 4.65 -3.08 -22.63
N HIS A 424 3.86 -2.74 -21.62
CA HIS A 424 2.65 -3.46 -21.23
C HIS A 424 1.34 -2.76 -21.63
N ASP A 425 1.43 -1.66 -22.38
CA ASP A 425 0.27 -0.87 -22.84
C ASP A 425 -0.74 -0.57 -21.72
N LEU A 426 -0.22 -0.13 -20.55
CA LEU A 426 -1.04 0.11 -19.37
C LEU A 426 -1.81 1.42 -19.48
N ASP A 427 -3.10 1.38 -19.19
CA ASP A 427 -3.94 2.59 -19.15
C ASP A 427 -3.68 3.37 -17.84
N ILE A 428 -2.55 4.08 -17.82
CA ILE A 428 -2.09 4.89 -16.68
C ILE A 428 -2.00 6.35 -17.11
N ILE A 429 -2.68 7.24 -16.37
CA ILE A 429 -2.57 8.68 -16.55
C ILE A 429 -1.78 9.25 -15.38
N ILE A 430 -0.67 9.90 -15.69
CA ILE A 430 0.30 10.40 -14.71
C ILE A 430 0.20 11.93 -14.65
N PHE A 431 -0.29 12.47 -13.54
CA PHE A 431 -0.28 13.89 -13.26
C PHE A 431 0.98 14.23 -12.44
N ILE A 432 1.83 15.09 -13.01
CA ILE A 432 3.03 15.60 -12.34
C ILE A 432 2.73 17.02 -11.89
N LEU A 433 2.57 17.24 -10.59
CA LEU A 433 2.41 18.58 -10.01
C LEU A 433 3.80 19.19 -9.87
N ASN A 434 4.11 20.11 -10.79
CA ASN A 434 5.44 20.71 -10.90
C ASN A 434 5.47 22.11 -10.28
N ASN A 435 6.04 22.20 -9.08
CA ASN A 435 6.35 23.46 -8.39
C ASN A 435 7.86 23.79 -8.37
N SER A 436 8.68 22.94 -8.99
CA SER A 436 10.15 23.04 -9.05
C SER A 436 10.84 23.07 -7.68
N GLU A 437 10.24 22.39 -6.68
CA GLU A 437 10.88 22.28 -5.35
C GLU A 437 10.36 21.10 -4.51
N PHE A 438 11.12 20.75 -3.48
CA PHE A 438 10.67 19.86 -2.42
C PHE A 438 9.81 20.63 -1.41
N GLY A 439 8.53 20.90 -1.76
CA GLY A 439 7.66 21.80 -1.04
C GLY A 439 7.46 21.47 0.44
N ILE A 440 7.30 20.18 0.78
CA ILE A 440 7.13 19.76 2.18
C ILE A 440 8.41 19.98 3.00
N ILE A 441 9.59 19.81 2.40
CA ILE A 441 10.87 20.06 3.09
C ILE A 441 11.06 21.55 3.30
N ARG A 442 10.77 22.39 2.26
CA ARG A 442 10.78 23.83 2.40
C ARG A 442 9.89 24.30 3.56
N GLN A 443 8.65 23.79 3.62
CA GLN A 443 7.74 24.14 4.72
C GLN A 443 8.32 23.76 6.09
N TRP A 444 8.95 22.60 6.21
CA TRP A 444 9.55 22.18 7.49
C TRP A 444 10.74 23.04 7.87
N GLU A 445 11.58 23.42 6.91
CA GLU A 445 12.70 24.35 7.15
C GLU A 445 12.21 25.69 7.72
N GLU A 446 11.12 26.23 7.14
CA GLU A 446 10.51 27.47 7.57
C GLU A 446 9.76 27.32 8.91
N ASP A 447 8.83 26.35 9.02
CA ASP A 447 7.88 26.25 10.13
C ASP A 447 8.51 25.65 11.42
N PHE A 448 9.49 24.73 11.29
CA PHE A 448 10.04 24.00 12.44
C PHE A 448 11.48 24.36 12.78
N TYR A 449 12.24 24.84 11.81
CA TYR A 449 13.66 25.13 11.99
C TYR A 449 14.01 26.61 11.91
N ASP A 450 13.04 27.48 11.59
CA ASP A 450 13.21 28.94 11.44
C ASP A 450 14.43 29.27 10.54
N MET A 451 14.53 28.58 9.41
CA MET A 451 15.63 28.75 8.47
C MET A 451 15.12 29.10 7.06
N ASP A 452 15.93 29.83 6.33
CA ASP A 452 15.68 30.08 4.91
C ASP A 452 15.77 28.77 4.11
N PRO A 453 14.92 28.56 3.07
CA PRO A 453 14.92 27.35 2.25
C PRO A 453 16.31 27.03 1.67
N TYR A 454 16.83 25.83 1.95
CA TYR A 454 18.16 25.39 1.54
C TYR A 454 18.12 24.06 0.80
N GLN A 455 18.66 24.02 -0.44
CA GLN A 455 18.74 22.81 -1.29
C GLN A 455 17.39 22.16 -1.62
N VAL A 456 16.31 22.92 -1.60
CA VAL A 456 14.95 22.43 -1.92
C VAL A 456 14.52 22.71 -3.35
N LYS A 457 15.15 23.67 -4.04
CA LYS A 457 14.81 24.00 -5.42
C LYS A 457 15.32 22.96 -6.42
N LEU A 458 14.46 22.58 -7.35
CA LEU A 458 14.73 21.63 -8.40
C LEU A 458 14.91 22.33 -9.75
N ASN A 459 15.92 21.91 -10.50
CA ASN A 459 16.07 22.28 -11.91
C ASN A 459 15.58 21.09 -12.75
N ASN A 460 14.28 21.07 -13.01
CA ASN A 460 13.60 19.94 -13.62
C ASN A 460 13.97 19.76 -15.11
N PRO A 461 13.93 18.52 -15.62
CA PRO A 461 13.95 18.29 -17.05
C PRO A 461 12.65 18.79 -17.72
N ASP A 462 12.64 18.90 -19.02
CA ASP A 462 11.43 19.06 -19.80
C ASP A 462 10.66 17.73 -19.82
N PHE A 463 9.63 17.59 -18.95
CA PHE A 463 8.88 16.35 -18.79
C PHE A 463 8.13 15.94 -20.06
N ILE A 464 7.76 16.89 -20.94
CA ILE A 464 7.10 16.61 -22.22
C ILE A 464 8.07 15.89 -23.17
N LYS A 465 9.30 16.42 -23.30
CA LYS A 465 10.32 15.78 -24.12
C LYS A 465 10.77 14.44 -23.52
N LEU A 466 10.83 14.37 -22.20
CA LEU A 466 11.18 13.15 -21.50
C LEU A 466 10.16 12.04 -21.78
N ALA A 467 8.86 12.29 -21.60
CA ALA A 467 7.80 11.32 -21.91
C ALA A 467 7.82 10.91 -23.39
N SER A 468 7.99 11.88 -24.29
CA SER A 468 8.12 11.64 -25.74
C SER A 468 9.31 10.74 -26.07
N SER A 469 10.42 10.82 -25.33
CA SER A 469 11.58 9.93 -25.52
C SER A 469 11.25 8.45 -25.21
N TYR A 470 10.28 8.23 -24.32
CA TYR A 470 9.68 6.91 -24.01
C TYR A 470 8.52 6.54 -24.94
N ARG A 471 8.17 7.40 -25.92
CA ARG A 471 7.01 7.24 -26.82
C ARG A 471 5.68 7.20 -26.06
N ILE A 472 5.58 8.03 -25.05
CA ILE A 472 4.36 8.29 -24.27
C ILE A 472 3.93 9.71 -24.59
N ASP A 473 2.64 9.89 -24.86
CA ASP A 473 2.06 11.21 -25.11
C ASP A 473 2.12 12.05 -23.82
N ALA A 474 2.34 13.36 -23.98
CA ALA A 474 2.44 14.26 -22.87
C ALA A 474 1.84 15.62 -23.17
N ILE A 475 1.24 16.22 -22.13
CA ILE A 475 0.57 17.52 -22.21
C ILE A 475 1.06 18.36 -21.02
N ARG A 476 1.30 19.66 -21.28
CA ARG A 476 1.58 20.63 -20.22
C ARG A 476 0.38 21.53 -20.01
N VAL A 477 0.10 21.81 -18.75
CA VAL A 477 -1.01 22.63 -18.29
C VAL A 477 -0.44 23.71 -17.36
N ASP A 478 -0.72 24.96 -17.69
CA ASP A 478 -0.17 26.12 -16.97
C ASP A 478 -1.24 26.87 -16.13
N ASN A 479 -2.50 26.43 -16.14
CA ASN A 479 -3.61 27.01 -15.37
C ASN A 479 -4.77 25.99 -15.22
N LEU A 480 -5.74 26.27 -14.35
CA LEU A 480 -6.85 25.36 -14.07
C LEU A 480 -7.86 25.27 -15.23
N ASP A 481 -8.07 26.34 -16.01
CA ASP A 481 -8.99 26.31 -17.15
C ASP A 481 -8.50 25.33 -18.22
N ASP A 482 -7.20 25.33 -18.49
CA ASP A 482 -6.59 24.36 -19.41
C ASP A 482 -6.65 22.93 -18.84
N LEU A 483 -6.48 22.76 -17.52
CA LEU A 483 -6.65 21.45 -16.89
C LEU A 483 -8.08 20.94 -17.07
N GLU A 484 -9.10 21.76 -16.82
CA GLU A 484 -10.51 21.40 -17.01
C GLU A 484 -10.80 21.03 -18.48
N LEU A 485 -10.30 21.83 -19.44
CA LEU A 485 -10.44 21.54 -20.86
C LEU A 485 -9.81 20.21 -21.28
N ILE A 486 -8.70 19.81 -20.63
CA ILE A 486 -8.06 18.52 -20.87
C ILE A 486 -8.85 17.40 -20.21
N LEU A 487 -9.26 17.58 -18.95
CA LEU A 487 -10.06 16.61 -18.23
C LEU A 487 -11.41 16.34 -18.89
N ASP A 488 -12.01 17.32 -19.56
CA ASP A 488 -13.26 17.14 -20.32
C ASP A 488 -13.12 16.24 -21.54
N LYS A 489 -11.90 16.06 -22.04
CA LYS A 489 -11.62 15.10 -23.11
C LYS A 489 -11.61 13.68 -22.55
N SER A 490 -11.91 12.70 -23.41
CA SER A 490 -11.65 11.29 -23.08
C SER A 490 -10.15 11.04 -23.20
N LEU A 491 -9.44 11.10 -22.09
CA LEU A 491 -8.02 10.77 -22.06
C LEU A 491 -7.85 9.25 -22.10
N GLU A 492 -6.85 8.80 -22.83
CA GLU A 492 -6.42 7.40 -22.86
C GLU A 492 -4.96 7.32 -22.41
N GLY A 493 -4.62 6.34 -21.59
CA GLY A 493 -3.24 6.09 -21.17
C GLY A 493 -2.52 5.16 -22.16
N PRO A 494 -1.19 5.09 -22.08
CA PRO A 494 -0.36 5.86 -21.15
C PRO A 494 -0.22 7.35 -21.54
N LEU A 495 -0.38 8.23 -20.56
CA LEU A 495 -0.32 9.68 -20.76
C LEU A 495 0.38 10.36 -19.58
N VAL A 496 1.24 11.33 -19.85
CA VAL A 496 1.80 12.25 -18.86
C VAL A 496 1.14 13.62 -18.97
N VAL A 497 0.65 14.15 -17.86
CA VAL A 497 0.11 15.50 -17.75
C VAL A 497 0.95 16.28 -16.73
N GLU A 498 1.80 17.18 -17.21
CA GLU A 498 2.53 18.11 -16.37
C GLU A 498 1.63 19.29 -16.01
N VAL A 499 1.33 19.44 -14.72
CA VAL A 499 0.53 20.55 -14.20
C VAL A 499 1.44 21.50 -13.44
N ILE A 500 1.60 22.71 -13.93
CA ILE A 500 2.38 23.74 -13.25
C ILE A 500 1.56 24.26 -12.07
N VAL A 501 2.16 24.23 -10.89
CA VAL A 501 1.51 24.68 -9.65
C VAL A 501 2.47 25.54 -8.84
N GLU A 502 1.91 26.40 -8.00
CA GLU A 502 2.67 27.12 -6.98
C GLU A 502 3.02 26.20 -5.82
N SER A 503 4.06 26.59 -5.06
CA SER A 503 4.32 25.97 -3.77
C SER A 503 3.27 26.37 -2.76
N GLU A 504 2.74 25.39 -2.06
CA GLU A 504 1.71 25.57 -1.04
C GLU A 504 2.04 24.76 0.22
N ASN A 505 1.82 25.37 1.38
CA ASN A 505 1.99 24.71 2.65
C ASN A 505 0.79 23.79 2.94
N ILE A 506 1.08 22.58 3.37
CA ILE A 506 0.03 21.66 3.82
C ILE A 506 -0.43 22.06 5.23
N PRO A 507 -1.71 21.82 5.58
CA PRO A 507 -2.17 22.00 6.94
C PRO A 507 -1.38 21.08 7.89
N LEU A 508 -0.86 21.68 8.96
CA LEU A 508 -0.20 20.91 10.02
C LEU A 508 -1.24 20.14 10.82
N PRO A 509 -0.91 18.95 11.35
CA PRO A 509 -1.77 18.26 12.31
C PRO A 509 -1.98 19.15 13.55
N GLU A 510 -3.24 19.27 14.01
CA GLU A 510 -3.59 19.91 15.27
C GLU A 510 -3.22 19.06 16.48
#